data_579c93742fdd93eff3607cebbfe223d1
#
_entry.id   579c93742fdd93eff3607cebbfe223d1
#
_cell.length_a   1.000
_cell.length_b   1.000
_cell.length_c   1.000
_cell.angle_alpha   90.00
_cell.angle_beta   90.00
_cell.angle_gamma   90.00
#
_symmetry.space_group_name_H-M   'P 1'
#
loop_
_entity.id
_entity.type
_entity.pdbx_description
1 polymer ?
#
loop_
_entity_poly.entity_id
_entity_poly.type
_entity_poly.pdbx_seq_one_letter_code
_entity_poly.pdbx_strand_id
1 'polypeptide(L)'
;IVATMFDEAFRALPESPQAISVEIYRERQQRFLSQYDIGDLVIVSSLPVSTRSNDVHYPYRSSSDLLYLVGWSEPNATLIMYHQDEQWVSHLFVQPKDTLKEIWEGRRPGVEGALRGWAIDRADSSDDVYQHLEQLLEEAVRVHVRSGVDPVVDSLVVAAIEKRDRKRQQLGSGPISIEDPSQRIAE
;
A
#
# COMPACT_ATOMS: atom_id res chain seq x y z
N ILE A 1 -11.44 -18.79 -32.87
CA ILE A 1 -9.99 -19.08 -32.97
C ILE A 1 -9.15 -17.83 -32.65
N VAL A 2 -9.48 -16.63 -33.18
CA VAL A 2 -8.74 -15.40 -32.91
C VAL A 2 -8.89 -14.96 -31.44
N ALA A 3 -10.09 -15.07 -30.86
CA ALA A 3 -10.33 -14.70 -29.46
C ALA A 3 -9.54 -15.57 -28.47
N THR A 4 -9.34 -16.86 -28.77
CA THR A 4 -8.61 -17.79 -27.92
C THR A 4 -7.09 -17.53 -27.93
N MET A 5 -6.53 -17.17 -29.09
CA MET A 5 -5.11 -16.80 -29.21
C MET A 5 -4.78 -15.50 -28.47
N PHE A 6 -5.70 -14.52 -28.47
CA PHE A 6 -5.51 -13.30 -27.70
C PHE A 6 -5.56 -13.56 -26.19
N ASP A 7 -6.41 -14.50 -25.74
CA ASP A 7 -6.54 -14.83 -24.32
C ASP A 7 -5.30 -15.59 -23.79
N GLU A 8 -4.68 -16.47 -24.59
CA GLU A 8 -3.42 -17.16 -24.21
C GLU A 8 -2.20 -16.24 -24.23
N ALA A 9 -2.05 -15.40 -25.26
CA ALA A 9 -0.96 -14.42 -25.30
C ALA A 9 -1.09 -13.39 -24.16
N PHE A 10 -2.30 -13.10 -23.75
CA PHE A 10 -2.61 -12.20 -22.66
C PHE A 10 -2.36 -12.84 -21.27
N ARG A 11 -2.52 -14.16 -21.12
CA ARG A 11 -2.18 -14.90 -19.89
C ARG A 11 -0.67 -15.10 -19.69
N ALA A 12 0.11 -15.03 -20.78
CA ALA A 12 1.54 -15.27 -20.77
C ALA A 12 2.39 -14.03 -20.41
N LEU A 13 1.79 -12.84 -20.24
CA LEU A 13 2.53 -11.69 -19.74
C LEU A 13 2.85 -11.90 -18.26
N PRO A 14 4.13 -11.74 -17.84
CA PRO A 14 4.52 -11.88 -16.45
C PRO A 14 3.66 -10.95 -15.60
N GLU A 15 3.01 -11.49 -14.57
CA GLU A 15 2.13 -10.75 -13.66
C GLU A 15 2.90 -9.74 -12.81
N SER A 16 4.23 -9.88 -12.76
CA SER A 16 5.13 -8.94 -12.12
C SER A 16 6.27 -8.57 -13.08
N PRO A 17 6.38 -7.33 -13.54
CA PRO A 17 7.52 -6.86 -14.32
C PRO A 17 8.77 -6.62 -13.47
N GLN A 18 8.93 -7.29 -12.33
CA GLN A 18 10.01 -7.02 -11.40
C GLN A 18 11.36 -7.48 -11.97
N ALA A 19 12.23 -6.50 -12.25
CA ALA A 19 13.62 -6.74 -12.56
C ALA A 19 14.45 -7.17 -11.33
N ILE A 20 13.90 -7.05 -10.13
CA ILE A 20 14.53 -7.33 -8.84
C ILE A 20 13.80 -8.50 -8.19
N SER A 21 14.53 -9.45 -7.62
CA SER A 21 13.94 -10.63 -6.99
C SER A 21 13.16 -10.30 -5.70
N VAL A 22 12.18 -11.13 -5.37
CA VAL A 22 11.35 -10.99 -4.16
C VAL A 22 12.21 -11.01 -2.89
N GLU A 23 13.29 -11.80 -2.88
CA GLU A 23 14.21 -11.92 -1.75
C GLU A 23 14.88 -10.59 -1.41
N ILE A 24 15.30 -9.82 -2.42
CA ILE A 24 15.90 -8.50 -2.21
C ILE A 24 14.89 -7.52 -1.60
N TYR A 25 13.64 -7.56 -2.03
CA TYR A 25 12.59 -6.74 -1.40
C TYR A 25 12.34 -7.15 0.05
N ARG A 26 12.34 -8.46 0.34
CA ARG A 26 12.20 -8.95 1.73
C ARG A 26 13.37 -8.50 2.61
N GLU A 27 14.60 -8.53 2.12
CA GLU A 27 15.75 -8.00 2.86
C GLU A 27 15.63 -6.50 3.13
N ARG A 28 15.16 -5.70 2.15
CA ARG A 28 14.91 -4.27 2.33
C ARG A 28 13.84 -4.01 3.39
N GLN A 29 12.73 -4.76 3.34
CA GLN A 29 11.68 -4.67 4.35
C GLN A 29 12.20 -5.02 5.74
N GLN A 30 12.95 -6.11 5.89
CA GLN A 30 13.54 -6.50 7.17
C GLN A 30 14.46 -5.41 7.74
N ARG A 31 15.35 -4.85 6.90
CA ARG A 31 16.22 -3.75 7.29
C ARG A 31 15.43 -2.52 7.74
N PHE A 32 14.44 -2.14 6.95
CA PHE A 32 13.58 -1.01 7.26
C PHE A 32 12.78 -1.23 8.55
N LEU A 33 12.15 -2.39 8.69
CA LEU A 33 11.32 -2.72 9.85
C LEU A 33 12.12 -2.96 11.14
N SER A 34 13.42 -3.27 11.06
CA SER A 34 14.27 -3.41 12.24
C SER A 34 14.45 -2.11 13.05
N GLN A 35 14.03 -0.97 12.48
CA GLN A 35 14.07 0.35 13.12
C GLN A 35 12.78 0.70 13.87
N TYR A 36 11.80 -0.19 13.89
CA TYR A 36 10.48 0.01 14.49
C TYR A 36 10.23 -0.99 15.62
N ASP A 37 9.38 -0.59 16.56
CA ASP A 37 9.00 -1.39 17.71
C ASP A 37 7.68 -2.13 17.50
N ILE A 38 7.42 -3.11 18.35
CA ILE A 38 6.11 -3.76 18.43
C ILE A 38 5.06 -2.70 18.81
N GLY A 39 3.96 -2.66 18.05
CA GLY A 39 2.91 -1.66 18.20
C GLY A 39 3.06 -0.44 17.29
N ASP A 40 4.15 -0.35 16.54
CA ASP A 40 4.26 0.64 15.47
C ASP A 40 3.45 0.21 14.24
N LEU A 41 2.75 1.17 13.64
CA LEU A 41 2.02 1.03 12.38
C LEU A 41 2.69 1.92 11.33
N VAL A 42 3.19 1.33 10.25
CA VAL A 42 3.88 2.07 9.19
C VAL A 42 3.02 2.09 7.95
N ILE A 43 2.74 3.28 7.41
CA ILE A 43 1.86 3.51 6.25
C ILE A 43 2.65 4.21 5.17
N VAL A 44 2.70 3.59 3.98
CA VAL A 44 3.37 4.12 2.80
C VAL A 44 2.38 4.09 1.63
N SER A 45 2.08 5.25 1.05
CA SER A 45 1.14 5.36 -0.07
C SER A 45 1.84 5.58 -1.41
N SER A 46 1.16 5.20 -2.48
CA SER A 46 1.52 5.58 -3.84
C SER A 46 1.29 7.07 -4.07
N LEU A 47 1.92 7.63 -5.10
CA LEU A 47 1.55 8.95 -5.57
C LEU A 47 0.18 8.90 -6.28
N PRO A 48 -0.63 9.95 -6.19
CA PRO A 48 -1.85 10.05 -6.98
C PRO A 48 -1.53 10.22 -8.47
N VAL A 49 -2.48 9.86 -9.32
CA VAL A 49 -2.40 10.12 -10.76
C VAL A 49 -2.49 11.62 -11.00
N SER A 50 -1.49 12.19 -11.69
CA SER A 50 -1.49 13.61 -12.05
C SER A 50 -2.19 13.82 -13.39
N THR A 51 -3.22 14.67 -13.42
CA THR A 51 -3.92 15.08 -14.63
C THR A 51 -3.19 16.23 -15.30
N ARG A 52 -2.94 16.11 -16.61
CA ARG A 52 -2.31 17.16 -17.42
C ARG A 52 -3.33 18.20 -17.90
N SER A 53 -4.42 17.73 -18.51
CA SER A 53 -5.58 18.53 -18.94
C SER A 53 -6.75 17.61 -19.30
N ASN A 54 -7.97 17.98 -18.90
CA ASN A 54 -9.18 17.18 -19.14
C ASN A 54 -8.95 15.68 -18.85
N ASP A 55 -9.05 14.82 -19.86
CA ASP A 55 -8.92 13.36 -19.73
C ASP A 55 -7.48 12.84 -19.98
N VAL A 56 -6.48 13.73 -20.10
CA VAL A 56 -5.09 13.36 -20.36
C VAL A 56 -4.30 13.38 -19.05
N HIS A 57 -3.71 12.23 -18.69
CA HIS A 57 -2.83 12.10 -17.54
C HIS A 57 -1.35 12.17 -17.95
N TYR A 58 -0.50 12.62 -17.04
CA TYR A 58 0.94 12.40 -17.19
C TYR A 58 1.25 10.91 -17.04
N PRO A 59 2.36 10.43 -17.65
CA PRO A 59 2.85 9.08 -17.35
C PRO A 59 2.96 8.90 -15.84
N TYR A 60 2.32 7.87 -15.31
CA TYR A 60 2.32 7.61 -13.88
C TYR A 60 3.73 7.22 -13.41
N ARG A 61 4.16 7.78 -12.29
CA ARG A 61 5.37 7.39 -11.56
C ARG A 61 4.96 7.05 -10.13
N SER A 62 5.27 5.82 -9.71
CA SER A 62 5.03 5.39 -8.34
C SER A 62 5.91 6.14 -7.34
N SER A 63 5.53 6.11 -6.06
CA SER A 63 6.37 6.63 -5.01
C SER A 63 7.67 5.82 -4.91
N SER A 64 8.79 6.51 -4.67
CA SER A 64 10.09 5.85 -4.51
C SER A 64 10.08 4.85 -3.36
N ASP A 65 9.32 5.14 -2.31
CA ASP A 65 9.22 4.30 -1.12
C ASP A 65 8.53 2.97 -1.42
N LEU A 66 7.40 2.98 -2.15
CA LEU A 66 6.74 1.74 -2.59
C LEU A 66 7.58 0.94 -3.57
N LEU A 67 8.25 1.63 -4.52
CA LEU A 67 9.17 0.96 -5.44
C LEU A 67 10.33 0.30 -4.70
N TYR A 68 10.89 0.96 -3.68
CA TYR A 68 12.00 0.43 -2.90
C TYR A 68 11.58 -0.77 -2.04
N LEU A 69 10.45 -0.66 -1.34
CA LEU A 69 10.00 -1.66 -0.36
C LEU A 69 9.37 -2.89 -0.99
N VAL A 70 8.57 -2.73 -2.05
CA VAL A 70 7.79 -3.82 -2.64
C VAL A 70 7.85 -3.89 -4.17
N GLY A 71 8.43 -2.90 -4.83
CA GLY A 71 8.47 -2.83 -6.30
C GLY A 71 7.12 -2.52 -6.96
N TRP A 72 6.16 -1.98 -6.21
CA TRP A 72 4.83 -1.68 -6.72
C TRP A 72 4.82 -0.41 -7.54
N SER A 73 4.36 -0.48 -8.79
CA SER A 73 4.38 0.63 -9.75
C SER A 73 3.02 1.19 -10.13
N GLU A 74 1.93 0.59 -9.65
CA GLU A 74 0.59 1.04 -9.96
C GLU A 74 0.07 2.13 -9.00
N PRO A 75 -0.84 3.02 -9.46
CA PRO A 75 -1.43 4.05 -8.62
C PRO A 75 -2.44 3.49 -7.60
N ASN A 76 -2.89 4.36 -6.71
CA ASN A 76 -3.92 4.08 -5.71
C ASN A 76 -3.62 2.83 -4.87
N ALA A 77 -2.37 2.71 -4.43
CA ALA A 77 -1.93 1.64 -3.56
C ALA A 77 -1.45 2.18 -2.21
N THR A 78 -1.70 1.42 -1.17
CA THR A 78 -1.25 1.73 0.20
C THR A 78 -0.63 0.48 0.81
N LEU A 79 0.62 0.56 1.24
CA LEU A 79 1.30 -0.45 2.00
C LEU A 79 1.17 -0.13 3.48
N ILE A 80 0.61 -1.05 4.26
CA ILE A 80 0.54 -0.96 5.71
C ILE A 80 1.38 -2.09 6.29
N MET A 81 2.35 -1.74 7.12
CA MET A 81 3.19 -2.71 7.82
C MET A 81 2.93 -2.63 9.32
N TYR A 82 2.67 -3.78 9.92
CA TYR A 82 2.32 -3.92 11.33
C TYR A 82 2.82 -5.23 11.91
N HIS A 83 2.88 -5.31 13.21
CA HIS A 83 3.31 -6.51 13.92
C HIS A 83 2.10 -7.37 14.32
N GLN A 84 2.10 -8.62 13.92
CA GLN A 84 1.08 -9.60 14.28
C GLN A 84 1.72 -10.96 14.53
N ASP A 85 1.29 -11.66 15.58
CA ASP A 85 1.80 -13.01 15.93
C ASP A 85 3.34 -13.11 15.93
N GLU A 86 3.98 -12.13 16.58
CA GLU A 86 5.44 -12.00 16.70
C GLU A 86 6.19 -11.77 15.36
N GLN A 87 5.48 -11.40 14.29
CA GLN A 87 6.05 -11.14 12.97
C GLN A 87 5.55 -9.84 12.38
N TRP A 88 6.39 -9.22 11.56
CA TRP A 88 5.97 -8.12 10.73
C TRP A 88 5.16 -8.61 9.52
N VAL A 89 4.04 -7.98 9.28
CA VAL A 89 3.15 -8.24 8.15
C VAL A 89 3.22 -7.05 7.18
N SER A 90 3.55 -7.32 5.93
CA SER A 90 3.47 -6.36 4.83
C SER A 90 2.15 -6.56 4.09
N HIS A 91 1.21 -5.65 4.30
CA HIS A 91 -0.14 -5.70 3.77
C HIS A 91 -0.34 -4.60 2.70
N LEU A 92 -0.52 -5.00 1.45
CA LEU A 92 -0.67 -4.08 0.33
C LEU A 92 -2.14 -3.98 -0.10
N PHE A 93 -2.66 -2.77 -0.08
CA PHE A 93 -3.99 -2.45 -0.59
C PHE A 93 -3.85 -1.92 -2.02
N VAL A 94 -4.54 -2.55 -2.95
CA VAL A 94 -4.41 -2.28 -4.39
C VAL A 94 -5.75 -2.07 -5.05
N GLN A 95 -5.74 -1.40 -6.20
CA GLN A 95 -6.94 -1.31 -7.02
C GLN A 95 -7.43 -2.72 -7.40
N PRO A 96 -8.71 -3.04 -7.13
CA PRO A 96 -9.28 -4.31 -7.57
C PRO A 96 -9.32 -4.38 -9.11
N LYS A 97 -9.36 -5.60 -9.65
CA LYS A 97 -9.60 -5.80 -11.08
C LYS A 97 -10.95 -5.25 -11.47
N ASP A 98 -10.98 -4.49 -12.58
CA ASP A 98 -12.18 -3.94 -13.16
C ASP A 98 -12.07 -4.06 -14.68
N THR A 99 -12.75 -5.05 -15.23
CA THR A 99 -12.64 -5.41 -16.66
C THR A 99 -13.03 -4.24 -17.59
N LEU A 100 -13.96 -3.39 -17.17
CA LEU A 100 -14.39 -2.24 -17.96
C LEU A 100 -13.33 -1.12 -17.93
N LYS A 101 -12.76 -0.84 -16.78
CA LYS A 101 -11.69 0.16 -16.65
C LYS A 101 -10.39 -0.31 -17.30
N GLU A 102 -10.06 -1.59 -17.17
CA GLU A 102 -8.85 -2.17 -17.77
C GLU A 102 -8.80 -2.06 -19.31
N ILE A 103 -9.95 -1.92 -19.98
CA ILE A 103 -10.02 -1.66 -21.43
C ILE A 103 -9.39 -0.30 -21.77
N TRP A 104 -9.55 0.69 -20.92
CA TRP A 104 -9.12 2.07 -21.16
C TRP A 104 -7.83 2.45 -20.44
N GLU A 105 -7.64 1.93 -19.24
CA GLU A 105 -6.53 2.29 -18.35
C GLU A 105 -5.37 1.29 -18.37
N GLY A 106 -5.54 0.14 -19.02
CA GLY A 106 -4.60 -0.95 -19.00
C GLY A 106 -4.86 -1.97 -17.88
N ARG A 107 -4.16 -3.08 -17.94
CA ARG A 107 -4.33 -4.19 -17.01
C ARG A 107 -3.89 -3.83 -15.60
N ARG A 108 -4.65 -4.30 -14.62
CA ARG A 108 -4.33 -4.22 -13.20
C ARG A 108 -3.97 -5.60 -12.67
N PRO A 109 -2.90 -5.74 -11.87
CA PRO A 109 -2.60 -7.01 -11.19
C PRO A 109 -3.76 -7.47 -10.30
N GLY A 110 -4.44 -6.52 -9.63
CA GLY A 110 -5.47 -6.80 -8.64
C GLY A 110 -4.90 -7.46 -7.39
N VAL A 111 -5.77 -7.84 -6.48
CA VAL A 111 -5.40 -8.45 -5.18
C VAL A 111 -4.66 -9.75 -5.37
N GLU A 112 -5.19 -10.67 -6.19
CA GLU A 112 -4.58 -11.98 -6.43
C GLU A 112 -3.23 -11.87 -7.15
N GLY A 113 -3.10 -10.96 -8.14
CA GLY A 113 -1.85 -10.73 -8.84
C GLY A 113 -0.78 -10.17 -7.90
N ALA A 114 -1.15 -9.25 -7.01
CA ALA A 114 -0.26 -8.70 -6.00
C ALA A 114 0.33 -9.79 -5.09
N LEU A 115 -0.50 -10.70 -4.58
CA LEU A 115 -0.06 -11.81 -3.74
C LEU A 115 0.89 -12.77 -4.45
N ARG A 116 0.73 -12.98 -5.76
CA ARG A 116 1.57 -13.92 -6.52
C ARG A 116 2.90 -13.34 -6.97
N GLY A 117 2.95 -12.02 -7.25
CA GLY A 117 4.08 -11.40 -7.93
C GLY A 117 4.94 -10.47 -7.07
N TRP A 118 4.52 -10.11 -5.87
CA TRP A 118 5.20 -9.12 -5.04
C TRP A 118 5.59 -9.64 -3.67
N ALA A 119 6.58 -8.98 -3.05
CA ALA A 119 7.10 -9.33 -1.72
C ALA A 119 6.17 -8.81 -0.61
N ILE A 120 4.96 -9.33 -0.53
CA ILE A 120 3.94 -8.95 0.45
C ILE A 120 3.35 -10.20 1.12
N ASP A 121 2.79 -10.04 2.30
CA ASP A 121 2.18 -11.14 3.06
C ASP A 121 0.67 -11.19 2.87
N ARG A 122 0.04 -10.01 2.68
CA ARG A 122 -1.40 -9.85 2.44
C ARG A 122 -1.67 -8.82 1.37
N ALA A 123 -2.79 -8.97 0.69
CA ALA A 123 -3.33 -7.95 -0.20
C ALA A 123 -4.85 -7.90 -0.08
N ASP A 124 -5.39 -6.68 -0.14
CA ASP A 124 -6.83 -6.40 -0.18
C ASP A 124 -7.13 -5.24 -1.13
N SER A 125 -8.41 -4.96 -1.32
CA SER A 125 -8.85 -3.83 -2.14
C SER A 125 -8.46 -2.49 -1.50
N SER A 126 -8.05 -1.53 -2.33
CA SER A 126 -7.85 -0.15 -1.88
C SER A 126 -9.10 0.48 -1.25
N ASP A 127 -10.28 -0.03 -1.56
CA ASP A 127 -11.55 0.42 -0.98
C ASP A 127 -11.69 0.04 0.51
N ASP A 128 -10.94 -0.97 0.95
CA ASP A 128 -11.01 -1.52 2.32
C ASP A 128 -9.98 -0.90 3.28
N VAL A 129 -9.12 0.00 2.80
CA VAL A 129 -8.04 0.63 3.60
C VAL A 129 -8.56 1.21 4.91
N TYR A 130 -9.67 1.97 4.86
CA TYR A 130 -10.22 2.63 6.04
C TYR A 130 -10.64 1.63 7.12
N GLN A 131 -11.36 0.57 6.72
CA GLN A 131 -11.82 -0.45 7.66
C GLN A 131 -10.65 -1.17 8.34
N HIS A 132 -9.59 -1.49 7.59
CA HIS A 132 -8.40 -2.12 8.14
C HIS A 132 -7.62 -1.16 9.06
N LEU A 133 -7.51 0.12 8.69
CA LEU A 133 -6.89 1.13 9.55
C LEU A 133 -7.61 1.25 10.90
N GLU A 134 -8.94 1.26 10.92
CA GLU A 134 -9.70 1.30 12.17
C GLU A 134 -9.35 0.13 13.10
N GLN A 135 -9.23 -1.08 12.54
CA GLN A 135 -8.89 -2.28 13.30
C GLN A 135 -7.44 -2.25 13.81
N LEU A 136 -6.50 -1.92 12.93
CA LEU A 136 -5.07 -1.90 13.26
C LEU A 136 -4.72 -0.80 14.27
N LEU A 137 -5.39 0.34 14.19
CA LEU A 137 -5.19 1.45 15.11
C LEU A 137 -5.67 1.16 16.55
N GLU A 138 -6.54 0.19 16.77
CA GLU A 138 -6.97 -0.17 18.12
C GLU A 138 -5.80 -0.64 18.99
N GLU A 139 -4.85 -1.36 18.41
CA GLU A 139 -3.68 -1.92 19.07
C GLU A 139 -2.40 -1.09 18.86
N ALA A 140 -2.40 -0.19 17.89
CA ALA A 140 -1.23 0.62 17.56
C ALA A 140 -0.85 1.59 18.70
N VAL A 141 0.45 1.70 18.95
CA VAL A 141 1.05 2.66 19.89
C VAL A 141 1.48 3.93 19.19
N ARG A 142 2.11 3.79 18.01
CA ARG A 142 2.55 4.90 17.15
C ARG A 142 2.17 4.64 15.71
N VAL A 143 1.92 5.70 14.97
CA VAL A 143 1.66 5.67 13.52
C VAL A 143 2.78 6.41 12.80
N HIS A 144 3.41 5.75 11.87
CA HIS A 144 4.42 6.33 10.99
C HIS A 144 3.81 6.51 9.60
N VAL A 145 3.55 7.74 9.22
CA VAL A 145 2.95 8.08 7.92
C VAL A 145 3.58 9.34 7.36
N ARG A 146 3.93 9.29 6.08
CA ARG A 146 4.41 10.47 5.35
C ARG A 146 3.20 11.20 4.79
N SER A 147 2.79 12.27 5.47
CA SER A 147 1.70 13.14 5.01
C SER A 147 2.08 13.93 3.76
N GLY A 148 1.08 14.23 2.92
CA GLY A 148 1.24 15.02 1.70
C GLY A 148 1.65 14.21 0.46
N VAL A 149 1.70 12.88 0.55
CA VAL A 149 1.96 11.98 -0.60
C VAL A 149 0.67 11.70 -1.34
N ASP A 150 -0.35 11.21 -0.63
CA ASP A 150 -1.69 10.95 -1.16
C ASP A 150 -2.75 11.59 -0.25
N PRO A 151 -3.43 12.67 -0.71
CA PRO A 151 -4.43 13.36 0.10
C PRO A 151 -5.62 12.49 0.52
N VAL A 152 -5.96 11.47 -0.27
CA VAL A 152 -7.05 10.54 0.05
C VAL A 152 -6.63 9.66 1.22
N VAL A 153 -5.46 9.06 1.15
CA VAL A 153 -4.91 8.23 2.23
C VAL A 153 -4.71 9.06 3.49
N ASP A 154 -4.16 10.27 3.38
CA ASP A 154 -3.99 11.19 4.51
C ASP A 154 -5.33 11.45 5.23
N SER A 155 -6.39 11.71 4.46
CA SER A 155 -7.73 11.93 5.02
C SER A 155 -8.27 10.71 5.73
N LEU A 156 -8.05 9.50 5.16
CA LEU A 156 -8.48 8.24 5.79
C LEU A 156 -7.72 7.97 7.10
N VAL A 157 -6.42 8.20 7.10
CA VAL A 157 -5.57 8.05 8.30
C VAL A 157 -6.01 9.00 9.41
N VAL A 158 -6.20 10.28 9.08
CA VAL A 158 -6.67 11.29 10.05
C VAL A 158 -8.02 10.90 10.62
N ALA A 159 -8.99 10.55 9.77
CA ALA A 159 -10.32 10.15 10.22
C ALA A 159 -10.32 8.93 11.15
N ALA A 160 -9.51 7.91 10.81
CA ALA A 160 -9.37 6.71 11.62
C ALA A 160 -8.71 6.99 12.98
N ILE A 161 -7.66 7.83 13.01
CA ILE A 161 -7.00 8.28 14.24
C ILE A 161 -7.95 9.07 15.13
N GLU A 162 -8.69 10.05 14.57
CA GLU A 162 -9.66 10.83 15.33
C GLU A 162 -10.76 9.97 15.94
N LYS A 163 -11.25 8.97 15.20
CA LYS A 163 -12.27 8.04 15.71
C LYS A 163 -11.70 7.21 16.87
N ARG A 164 -10.49 6.68 16.73
CA ARG A 164 -9.80 5.94 17.78
C ARG A 164 -9.59 6.81 19.03
N ASP A 165 -9.08 8.02 18.86
CA ASP A 165 -8.74 8.90 19.97
C ASP A 165 -9.99 9.36 20.74
N ARG A 166 -11.09 9.62 20.04
CA ARG A 166 -12.40 9.87 20.70
C ARG A 166 -12.84 8.69 21.56
N LYS A 167 -12.71 7.46 21.06
CA LYS A 167 -13.03 6.25 21.83
C LYS A 167 -12.12 6.10 23.05
N ARG A 168 -10.82 6.37 22.91
CA ARG A 168 -9.82 6.27 23.99
C ARG A 168 -9.93 7.38 25.04
N GLN A 169 -10.28 8.60 24.65
CA GLN A 169 -10.56 9.68 25.62
C GLN A 169 -11.68 9.31 26.58
N GLN A 170 -12.70 8.62 26.12
CA GLN A 170 -13.77 8.10 26.96
C GLN A 170 -13.27 7.05 27.98
N LEU A 171 -12.13 6.40 27.69
CA LEU A 171 -11.48 5.40 28.54
C LEU A 171 -10.29 5.97 29.33
N GLY A 172 -10.05 7.30 29.26
CA GLY A 172 -8.96 7.97 29.98
C GLY A 172 -7.55 7.78 29.37
N SER A 173 -7.44 7.36 28.11
CA SER A 173 -6.15 7.16 27.41
C SER A 173 -5.83 8.35 26.51
N GLY A 174 -4.53 8.66 26.35
CA GLY A 174 -4.03 9.75 25.51
C GLY A 174 -4.08 9.47 23.99
N PRO A 175 -3.83 10.51 23.18
CA PRO A 175 -3.79 10.40 21.73
C PRO A 175 -2.59 9.54 21.25
N ILE A 176 -2.68 9.05 20.00
CA ILE A 176 -1.60 8.30 19.36
C ILE A 176 -0.50 9.24 18.89
N SER A 177 0.75 8.79 18.94
CA SER A 177 1.88 9.51 18.34
C SER A 177 1.92 9.29 16.82
N ILE A 178 2.17 10.37 16.06
CA ILE A 178 2.30 10.33 14.59
C ILE A 178 3.72 10.77 14.25
N GLU A 179 4.43 9.97 13.45
CA GLU A 179 5.80 10.23 13.01
C GLU A 179 5.94 10.07 11.49
N ASP A 180 6.95 10.72 10.89
CA ASP A 180 7.27 10.59 9.46
C ASP A 180 8.34 9.50 9.26
N PRO A 181 8.09 8.44 8.47
CA PRO A 181 9.04 7.35 8.25
C PRO A 181 10.12 7.65 7.20
N SER A 182 10.07 8.80 6.51
CA SER A 182 10.89 9.09 5.32
C SER A 182 12.39 9.02 5.58
N GLN A 183 12.84 9.43 6.75
CA GLN A 183 14.27 9.38 7.11
C GLN A 183 14.78 7.95 7.26
N ARG A 184 13.92 7.04 7.74
CA ARG A 184 14.27 5.63 7.98
C ARG A 184 14.28 4.79 6.70
N ILE A 185 13.61 5.23 5.64
CA ILE A 185 13.63 4.56 4.32
C ILE A 185 14.94 4.88 3.58
N ALA A 186 15.54 6.04 3.85
CA ALA A 186 16.76 6.50 3.18
C ALA A 186 18.05 5.86 3.72
N GLU A 187 18.01 5.23 4.88
CA GLU A 187 19.12 4.52 5.54
C GLU A 187 19.18 3.05 5.09
#